data_bbb64730d397dc4da511349ad0238aaf
#
_entry.id   bbb64730d397dc4da511349ad0238aaf
#
_cell.length_a   1.000
_cell.length_b   1.000
_cell.length_c   1.000
_cell.angle_alpha   90.00
_cell.angle_beta   90.00
_cell.angle_gamma   90.00
#
_symmetry.space_group_name_H-M   'P 1'
#
loop_
_entity.id
_entity.type
_entity.pdbx_description
1 polymer ?
#
loop_
_entity_poly.entity_id
_entity_poly.type
_entity_poly.pdbx_seq_one_letter_code
_entity_poly.pdbx_strand_id
1 'polypeptide(L)'
;MTKLDELIQELCPDGIEYRCLKDSVSIMRGTRVVKNQLMETGEYPVFQNCLTPMGYYNKFNCKENTVFIIVAGAAGEIGYSSTDFWAADDCFCLICPPNLESRFLYHNLLSQHNFILSKVRRASIPRLARDVVENLSIPIPPLPVQREIVRILDNFTELTTELTAELTAELTARKKQYAYYRDKLLTFENFTEWRTLDDVIVSLNTGLNPRQFFKLNSDDAHNYYVTIREIQNGTIVVSDKTDRINDDALRLCNNRSNLEVDDVLFSGTGTIGETAVISEPPTNWNIKEGIYVIKPRKEVLHSRYLMYILRTDALRSAIFKKVAGGTVKSIPMAEMRNLRVPVPSLKIQKRLVEVLDNFDAICTDLNIGLPAEIGARQKQYEYYRDKLLTFREISN
;
A
#
# COMPACT_ATOMS: atom_id res chain seq x y z
N MET A 1 -13.85 16.56 -33.38
CA MET A 1 -13.02 17.55 -32.66
C MET A 1 -13.71 17.78 -31.33
N THR A 2 -13.01 17.74 -30.21
CA THR A 2 -13.63 18.03 -28.92
C THR A 2 -13.72 19.54 -28.71
N LYS A 3 -14.59 20.01 -27.82
CA LYS A 3 -14.65 21.44 -27.45
C LYS A 3 -13.30 21.99 -26.99
N LEU A 4 -12.50 21.18 -26.33
CA LEU A 4 -11.16 21.56 -25.90
C LEU A 4 -10.23 21.75 -27.12
N ASP A 5 -10.29 20.86 -28.11
CA ASP A 5 -9.48 20.98 -29.35
C ASP A 5 -9.83 22.29 -30.11
N GLU A 6 -11.11 22.62 -30.18
CA GLU A 6 -11.58 23.89 -30.79
C GLU A 6 -11.02 25.11 -30.06
N LEU A 7 -11.12 25.13 -28.72
CA LEU A 7 -10.59 26.20 -27.90
C LEU A 7 -9.08 26.35 -28.03
N ILE A 8 -8.33 25.25 -28.08
CA ILE A 8 -6.86 25.29 -28.26
C ILE A 8 -6.51 25.83 -29.64
N GLN A 9 -7.20 25.37 -30.71
CA GLN A 9 -6.95 25.86 -32.07
C GLN A 9 -7.25 27.35 -32.23
N GLU A 10 -8.33 27.82 -31.59
CA GLU A 10 -8.74 29.23 -31.68
C GLU A 10 -7.88 30.15 -30.85
N LEU A 11 -7.59 29.77 -29.58
CA LEU A 11 -6.97 30.66 -28.59
C LEU A 11 -5.47 30.45 -28.41
N CYS A 12 -4.93 29.34 -28.90
CA CYS A 12 -3.51 28.94 -28.73
C CYS A 12 -2.88 28.38 -30.02
N PRO A 13 -3.09 28.97 -31.20
CA PRO A 13 -2.60 28.43 -32.48
C PRO A 13 -1.07 28.25 -32.53
N ASP A 14 -0.34 29.15 -31.85
CA ASP A 14 1.13 29.16 -31.83
C ASP A 14 1.72 28.34 -30.65
N GLY A 15 0.88 27.81 -29.77
CA GLY A 15 1.29 27.08 -28.56
C GLY A 15 0.94 27.85 -27.29
N ILE A 16 1.52 27.42 -26.16
CA ILE A 16 1.24 27.96 -24.83
C ILE A 16 2.55 28.35 -24.16
N GLU A 17 2.53 29.48 -23.47
CA GLU A 17 3.66 29.94 -22.67
C GLU A 17 3.77 29.13 -21.38
N TYR A 18 5.01 28.71 -21.07
CA TYR A 18 5.35 28.09 -19.79
C TYR A 18 6.10 29.10 -18.94
N ARG A 19 5.73 29.22 -17.67
CA ARG A 19 6.35 30.14 -16.70
C ARG A 19 6.72 29.41 -15.43
N CYS A 20 7.75 29.93 -14.73
CA CYS A 20 8.04 29.48 -13.38
C CYS A 20 6.89 29.84 -12.41
N LEU A 21 6.65 28.99 -11.44
CA LEU A 21 5.57 29.18 -10.47
C LEU A 21 5.71 30.52 -9.72
N LYS A 22 6.95 30.90 -9.36
CA LYS A 22 7.25 32.19 -8.71
C LYS A 22 6.82 33.44 -9.50
N ASP A 23 6.81 33.31 -10.83
CA ASP A 23 6.45 34.42 -11.75
C ASP A 23 4.94 34.40 -12.08
N SER A 24 4.24 33.37 -11.65
CA SER A 24 2.83 33.11 -11.97
C SER A 24 1.89 33.26 -10.79
N VAL A 25 2.36 33.00 -9.56
CA VAL A 25 1.54 33.02 -8.34
C VAL A 25 2.30 33.66 -7.17
N SER A 26 1.56 34.15 -6.18
CA SER A 26 2.17 34.58 -4.91
C SER A 26 2.29 33.34 -3.98
N ILE A 27 3.53 33.02 -3.58
CA ILE A 27 3.83 31.87 -2.70
C ILE A 27 3.94 32.39 -1.26
N MET A 28 2.91 32.08 -0.47
CA MET A 28 2.83 32.51 0.95
C MET A 28 3.14 31.30 1.85
N ARG A 29 4.03 31.49 2.82
CA ARG A 29 4.24 30.50 3.87
C ARG A 29 3.15 30.65 4.93
N GLY A 30 2.60 29.50 5.37
CA GLY A 30 1.63 29.47 6.45
C GLY A 30 2.22 29.89 7.80
N THR A 31 1.36 30.08 8.78
CA THR A 31 1.72 30.61 10.12
C THR A 31 1.54 29.50 11.16
N ARG A 32 2.57 29.30 11.96
CA ARG A 32 2.58 28.30 13.02
C ARG A 32 1.40 28.45 13.97
N VAL A 33 0.75 27.33 14.26
CA VAL A 33 -0.27 27.18 15.30
C VAL A 33 0.13 26.01 16.20
N VAL A 34 -0.09 26.12 17.51
CA VAL A 34 0.28 25.07 18.45
C VAL A 34 -0.94 24.20 18.79
N LYS A 35 -0.68 22.92 19.02
CA LYS A 35 -1.74 21.89 19.21
C LYS A 35 -2.78 22.25 20.29
N ASN A 36 -2.38 22.95 21.34
CA ASN A 36 -3.28 23.37 22.40
C ASN A 36 -4.25 24.52 22.02
N GLN A 37 -4.07 25.11 20.84
CA GLN A 37 -4.98 26.11 20.26
C GLN A 37 -6.00 25.50 19.31
N LEU A 38 -5.87 24.21 19.01
CA LEU A 38 -6.74 23.51 18.08
C LEU A 38 -7.93 22.89 18.81
N MET A 39 -9.04 22.80 18.08
CA MET A 39 -10.27 22.15 18.47
C MET A 39 -10.44 20.85 17.67
N GLU A 40 -11.13 19.86 18.23
CA GLU A 40 -11.49 18.62 17.51
C GLU A 40 -12.49 18.88 16.38
N THR A 41 -13.37 19.86 16.57
CA THR A 41 -14.35 20.36 15.60
C THR A 41 -14.34 21.87 15.57
N GLY A 42 -14.56 22.48 14.43
CA GLY A 42 -14.53 23.95 14.30
C GLY A 42 -14.80 24.40 12.88
N GLU A 43 -14.65 25.72 12.65
CA GLU A 43 -15.03 26.36 11.40
C GLU A 43 -13.96 26.14 10.30
N TYR A 44 -12.68 26.30 10.66
CA TYR A 44 -11.59 26.30 9.68
C TYR A 44 -10.63 25.13 9.93
N PRO A 45 -10.47 24.20 8.96
CA PRO A 45 -9.50 23.11 9.06
C PRO A 45 -8.07 23.66 9.07
N VAL A 46 -7.18 23.01 9.83
CA VAL A 46 -5.77 23.38 9.95
C VAL A 46 -4.91 22.32 9.28
N PHE A 47 -4.18 22.70 8.23
CA PHE A 47 -3.21 21.85 7.55
C PHE A 47 -1.78 22.23 7.96
N GLN A 48 -0.96 21.22 8.22
CA GLN A 48 0.44 21.43 8.58
C GLN A 48 1.37 20.49 7.81
N ASN A 49 1.54 19.28 8.27
CA ASN A 49 2.54 18.33 7.78
C ASN A 49 1.95 17.15 7.00
N CYS A 50 0.66 17.17 6.72
CA CYS A 50 -0.07 16.19 5.89
C CYS A 50 -1.35 16.82 5.34
N LEU A 51 -1.99 16.15 4.37
CA LEU A 51 -3.24 16.59 3.75
C LEU A 51 -4.49 16.34 4.64
N THR A 52 -4.36 15.58 5.71
CA THR A 52 -5.42 15.43 6.71
C THR A 52 -5.32 16.60 7.71
N PRO A 53 -6.41 17.32 7.98
CA PRO A 53 -6.41 18.39 8.97
C PRO A 53 -5.95 17.86 10.35
N MET A 54 -5.04 18.57 11.00
CA MET A 54 -4.58 18.21 12.35
C MET A 54 -5.56 18.66 13.46
N GLY A 55 -6.60 19.35 13.10
CA GLY A 55 -7.65 19.90 13.96
C GLY A 55 -8.30 21.11 13.29
N TYR A 56 -9.05 21.86 14.06
CA TYR A 56 -9.77 23.06 13.58
C TYR A 56 -9.37 24.30 14.38
N TYR A 57 -9.51 25.46 13.75
CA TYR A 57 -9.22 26.75 14.37
C TYR A 57 -10.38 27.74 14.14
N ASN A 58 -10.45 28.80 14.93
CA ASN A 58 -11.48 29.84 14.84
C ASN A 58 -11.10 31.00 13.92
N LYS A 59 -9.98 30.87 13.19
CA LYS A 59 -9.45 31.86 12.24
C LYS A 59 -8.92 31.10 11.02
N PHE A 60 -8.88 31.83 9.90
CA PHE A 60 -8.22 31.34 8.68
C PHE A 60 -7.13 32.36 8.27
N ASN A 61 -6.14 31.89 7.53
CA ASN A 61 -5.11 32.68 6.88
C ASN A 61 -5.02 32.43 5.37
N CYS A 62 -5.75 31.45 4.87
CA CYS A 62 -5.92 31.16 3.45
C CYS A 62 -7.40 31.08 3.10
N LYS A 63 -7.76 31.63 1.94
CA LYS A 63 -9.13 31.60 1.41
C LYS A 63 -9.45 30.25 0.78
N GLU A 64 -10.73 29.99 0.65
CA GLU A 64 -11.24 28.88 -0.17
C GLU A 64 -10.65 28.90 -1.59
N ASN A 65 -10.73 27.78 -2.27
CA ASN A 65 -10.21 27.58 -3.62
C ASN A 65 -8.70 27.89 -3.74
N THR A 66 -7.93 27.59 -2.69
CA THR A 66 -6.49 27.79 -2.68
C THR A 66 -5.75 26.46 -2.72
N VAL A 67 -4.75 26.37 -3.61
CA VAL A 67 -3.77 25.27 -3.66
C VAL A 67 -2.71 25.48 -2.60
N PHE A 68 -2.29 24.43 -1.95
CA PHE A 68 -1.14 24.46 -1.04
C PHE A 68 -0.24 23.23 -1.20
N ILE A 69 1.03 23.37 -0.86
CA ILE A 69 2.02 22.27 -0.89
C ILE A 69 2.57 22.09 0.52
N ILE A 70 2.59 20.84 0.98
CA ILE A 70 3.26 20.45 2.23
C ILE A 70 4.77 20.43 1.99
N VAL A 71 5.54 21.14 2.80
CA VAL A 71 6.99 21.29 2.62
C VAL A 71 7.82 20.60 3.71
N ALA A 72 7.17 20.12 4.78
CA ALA A 72 7.82 19.29 5.80
C ALA A 72 6.86 18.22 6.32
N GLY A 73 7.38 17.04 6.68
CA GLY A 73 6.57 15.86 7.02
C GLY A 73 6.19 15.08 5.77
N ALA A 74 4.94 15.12 5.34
CA ALA A 74 4.52 14.62 4.02
C ALA A 74 4.94 15.60 2.90
N ALA A 75 6.23 15.94 2.87
CA ALA A 75 6.77 16.94 1.95
C ALA A 75 6.56 16.53 0.49
N GLY A 76 6.08 17.46 -0.32
CA GLY A 76 5.75 17.27 -1.73
C GLY A 76 4.28 16.96 -2.00
N GLU A 77 3.49 16.68 -0.97
CA GLU A 77 2.05 16.49 -1.12
C GLU A 77 1.34 17.80 -1.47
N ILE A 78 0.40 17.74 -2.39
CA ILE A 78 -0.31 18.88 -2.96
C ILE A 78 -1.77 18.81 -2.49
N GLY A 79 -2.20 19.86 -1.81
CA GLY A 79 -3.57 20.03 -1.31
C GLY A 79 -4.35 21.11 -2.05
N TYR A 80 -5.66 20.98 -2.01
CA TYR A 80 -6.62 22.00 -2.45
C TYR A 80 -7.74 22.11 -1.42
N SER A 81 -8.03 23.31 -0.96
CA SER A 81 -9.15 23.53 -0.04
C SER A 81 -10.27 24.30 -0.73
N SER A 82 -11.47 23.74 -0.68
CA SER A 82 -12.70 24.38 -1.15
C SER A 82 -13.36 25.29 -0.10
N THR A 83 -12.77 25.35 1.11
CA THR A 83 -13.24 26.21 2.21
C THR A 83 -12.08 27.04 2.70
N ASP A 84 -12.37 28.14 3.38
CA ASP A 84 -11.36 28.93 4.11
C ASP A 84 -10.65 28.00 5.11
N PHE A 85 -9.34 28.16 5.31
CA PHE A 85 -8.55 27.27 6.14
C PHE A 85 -7.35 27.97 6.79
N TRP A 86 -6.73 27.32 7.76
CA TRP A 86 -5.46 27.75 8.33
C TRP A 86 -4.32 26.90 7.79
N ALA A 87 -3.40 27.50 7.07
CA ALA A 87 -2.14 26.89 6.70
C ALA A 87 -1.09 27.15 7.79
N ALA A 88 -0.51 26.09 8.34
CA ALA A 88 0.60 26.19 9.29
C ALA A 88 1.95 26.33 8.57
N ASP A 89 3.02 26.50 9.33
CA ASP A 89 4.36 26.85 8.84
C ASP A 89 5.06 25.80 7.95
N ASP A 90 4.51 24.59 7.87
CA ASP A 90 4.96 23.54 6.96
C ASP A 90 4.16 23.50 5.64
N CYS A 91 3.35 24.52 5.36
CA CYS A 91 2.60 24.69 4.12
C CYS A 91 3.05 25.92 3.33
N PHE A 92 3.10 25.81 2.00
CA PHE A 92 3.12 26.95 1.08
C PHE A 92 1.77 27.06 0.39
N CYS A 93 1.08 28.20 0.56
CA CYS A 93 -0.16 28.53 -0.13
C CYS A 93 0.18 29.28 -1.43
N LEU A 94 -0.48 28.86 -2.52
CA LEU A 94 -0.26 29.37 -3.86
C LEU A 94 -1.47 30.25 -4.26
N ILE A 95 -1.30 31.55 -4.19
CA ILE A 95 -2.35 32.52 -4.48
C ILE A 95 -2.30 32.87 -5.96
N CYS A 96 -3.29 32.41 -6.71
CA CYS A 96 -3.40 32.63 -8.15
C CYS A 96 -3.86 34.05 -8.48
N PRO A 97 -3.29 34.70 -9.54
CA PRO A 97 -3.82 35.89 -10.12
C PRO A 97 -5.11 35.62 -10.91
N PRO A 98 -5.87 36.68 -11.33
CA PRO A 98 -7.15 36.52 -12.02
C PRO A 98 -7.12 35.75 -13.36
N ASN A 99 -5.95 35.60 -13.98
CA ASN A 99 -5.74 34.89 -15.24
C ASN A 99 -5.33 33.42 -15.07
N LEU A 100 -5.24 32.92 -13.83
CA LEU A 100 -4.89 31.53 -13.51
C LEU A 100 -5.92 30.92 -12.57
N GLU A 101 -6.66 29.92 -13.05
CA GLU A 101 -7.59 29.15 -12.25
C GLU A 101 -6.84 28.27 -11.22
N SER A 102 -7.16 28.42 -9.96
CA SER A 102 -6.51 27.68 -8.86
C SER A 102 -6.69 26.17 -9.04
N ARG A 103 -7.83 25.72 -9.48
CA ARG A 103 -8.12 24.30 -9.73
C ARG A 103 -7.31 23.74 -10.90
N PHE A 104 -7.07 24.56 -11.94
CA PHE A 104 -6.16 24.20 -13.04
C PHE A 104 -4.72 24.04 -12.53
N LEU A 105 -4.25 25.00 -11.71
CA LEU A 105 -2.94 24.89 -11.06
C LEU A 105 -2.83 23.61 -10.22
N TYR A 106 -3.85 23.26 -9.45
CA TYR A 106 -3.88 22.05 -8.66
C TYR A 106 -3.65 20.79 -9.51
N HIS A 107 -4.41 20.63 -10.59
CA HIS A 107 -4.24 19.50 -11.50
C HIS A 107 -2.87 19.48 -12.17
N ASN A 108 -2.35 20.65 -12.55
CA ASN A 108 -1.02 20.77 -13.14
C ASN A 108 0.08 20.34 -12.17
N LEU A 109 0.01 20.74 -10.90
CA LEU A 109 0.98 20.30 -9.90
C LEU A 109 0.86 18.81 -9.60
N LEU A 110 -0.37 18.26 -9.61
CA LEU A 110 -0.57 16.80 -9.48
C LEU A 110 0.06 16.01 -10.64
N SER A 111 0.08 16.54 -11.87
CA SER A 111 0.80 15.86 -12.97
C SER A 111 2.32 15.85 -12.77
N GLN A 112 2.85 16.82 -12.02
CA GLN A 112 4.26 16.91 -11.67
C GLN A 112 4.62 16.26 -10.32
N HIS A 113 3.66 15.59 -9.65
CA HIS A 113 3.83 15.09 -8.28
C HIS A 113 5.06 14.18 -8.13
N ASN A 114 5.27 13.24 -9.05
CA ASN A 114 6.44 12.34 -9.01
C ASN A 114 7.76 13.12 -9.12
N PHE A 115 7.81 14.15 -9.96
CA PHE A 115 8.97 15.03 -10.06
C PHE A 115 9.20 15.79 -8.75
N ILE A 116 8.16 16.37 -8.17
CA ILE A 116 8.21 17.07 -6.88
C ILE A 116 8.72 16.15 -5.77
N LEU A 117 8.18 14.95 -5.66
CA LEU A 117 8.62 13.94 -4.69
C LEU A 117 10.09 13.53 -4.87
N SER A 118 10.59 13.49 -6.11
CA SER A 118 12.01 13.20 -6.39
C SER A 118 12.97 14.26 -5.85
N LYS A 119 12.48 15.50 -5.62
CA LYS A 119 13.24 16.63 -5.07
C LYS A 119 13.14 16.75 -3.55
N VAL A 120 12.33 15.93 -2.90
CA VAL A 120 12.23 15.94 -1.44
C VAL A 120 13.51 15.39 -0.82
N ARG A 121 14.14 16.21 0.02
CA ARG A 121 15.31 15.79 0.81
C ARG A 121 14.86 14.84 1.91
N ARG A 122 15.32 13.60 1.83
CA ARG A 122 15.05 12.56 2.83
C ARG A 122 16.02 12.72 4.02
N ALA A 123 15.47 13.11 5.15
CA ALA A 123 16.14 13.21 6.45
C ALA A 123 15.19 12.64 7.53
N SER A 124 15.50 12.80 8.82
CA SER A 124 14.57 12.43 9.91
C SER A 124 13.17 13.04 9.74
N ILE A 125 13.10 14.28 9.23
CA ILE A 125 11.88 14.92 8.76
C ILE A 125 12.10 15.26 7.28
N PRO A 126 11.36 14.63 6.33
CA PRO A 126 11.45 14.98 4.92
C PRO A 126 11.11 16.45 4.67
N ARG A 127 11.84 17.10 3.75
CA ARG A 127 11.64 18.51 3.43
C ARG A 127 11.74 18.77 1.93
N LEU A 128 10.87 19.66 1.45
CA LEU A 128 10.90 20.24 0.11
C LEU A 128 11.43 21.65 0.20
N ALA A 129 12.46 21.97 -0.58
CA ALA A 129 13.06 23.29 -0.58
C ALA A 129 12.17 24.29 -1.34
N ARG A 130 12.20 25.56 -0.93
CA ARG A 130 11.35 26.60 -1.50
C ARG A 130 11.71 26.89 -2.97
N ASP A 131 12.98 26.89 -3.29
CA ASP A 131 13.49 27.08 -4.65
C ASP A 131 13.00 26.02 -5.64
N VAL A 132 12.79 24.78 -5.17
CA VAL A 132 12.18 23.72 -5.99
C VAL A 132 10.76 24.09 -6.36
N VAL A 133 9.95 24.55 -5.39
CA VAL A 133 8.55 24.96 -5.63
C VAL A 133 8.51 26.19 -6.54
N GLU A 134 9.34 27.18 -6.28
CA GLU A 134 9.43 28.44 -7.06
C GLU A 134 9.78 28.23 -8.53
N ASN A 135 10.61 27.22 -8.83
CA ASN A 135 11.08 26.94 -10.18
C ASN A 135 10.28 25.84 -10.91
N LEU A 136 9.15 25.37 -10.36
CA LEU A 136 8.24 24.51 -11.11
C LEU A 136 7.71 25.27 -12.33
N SER A 137 7.80 24.64 -13.50
CA SER A 137 7.29 25.21 -14.75
C SER A 137 5.83 24.80 -14.95
N ILE A 138 4.95 25.79 -15.19
CA ILE A 138 3.53 25.58 -15.43
C ILE A 138 3.09 26.25 -16.73
N PRO A 139 2.19 25.60 -17.52
CA PRO A 139 1.58 26.22 -18.69
C PRO A 139 0.53 27.25 -18.25
N ILE A 140 0.43 28.35 -19.00
CA ILE A 140 -0.56 29.43 -18.76
C ILE A 140 -1.46 29.59 -19.99
N PRO A 141 -2.35 28.62 -20.30
CA PRO A 141 -3.30 28.80 -21.39
C PRO A 141 -4.36 29.86 -21.03
N PRO A 142 -5.09 30.40 -22.00
CA PRO A 142 -6.22 31.29 -21.74
C PRO A 142 -7.28 30.65 -20.84
N LEU A 143 -7.94 31.46 -20.01
CA LEU A 143 -8.94 30.99 -19.04
C LEU A 143 -10.02 30.05 -19.60
N PRO A 144 -10.58 30.24 -20.82
CA PRO A 144 -11.56 29.29 -21.36
C PRO A 144 -10.98 27.88 -21.51
N VAL A 145 -9.70 27.74 -21.89
CA VAL A 145 -8.98 26.46 -22.01
C VAL A 145 -8.77 25.85 -20.63
N GLN A 146 -8.30 26.66 -19.65
CA GLN A 146 -8.11 26.21 -18.26
C GLN A 146 -9.42 25.65 -17.69
N ARG A 147 -10.53 26.39 -17.82
CA ARG A 147 -11.84 26.00 -17.30
C ARG A 147 -12.38 24.73 -17.95
N GLU A 148 -12.19 24.55 -19.26
CA GLU A 148 -12.64 23.34 -19.94
C GLU A 148 -11.80 22.11 -19.47
N ILE A 149 -10.49 22.26 -19.29
CA ILE A 149 -9.63 21.24 -18.73
C ILE A 149 -10.06 20.88 -17.31
N VAL A 150 -10.28 21.88 -16.45
CA VAL A 150 -10.76 21.67 -15.07
C VAL A 150 -12.07 20.89 -15.07
N ARG A 151 -13.04 21.30 -15.89
CA ARG A 151 -14.32 20.60 -16.04
C ARG A 151 -14.15 19.14 -16.40
N ILE A 152 -13.26 18.85 -17.35
CA ILE A 152 -12.99 17.46 -17.77
C ILE A 152 -12.32 16.69 -16.63
N LEU A 153 -11.26 17.25 -16.02
CA LEU A 153 -10.50 16.56 -14.99
C LEU A 153 -11.27 16.36 -13.68
N ASP A 154 -12.12 17.31 -13.30
CA ASP A 154 -12.97 17.17 -12.13
C ASP A 154 -14.00 16.06 -12.33
N ASN A 155 -14.66 16.01 -13.49
CA ASN A 155 -15.58 14.90 -13.84
C ASN A 155 -14.84 13.54 -13.85
N PHE A 156 -13.63 13.47 -14.41
CA PHE A 156 -12.85 12.24 -14.38
C PHE A 156 -12.45 11.85 -12.94
N THR A 157 -12.11 12.82 -12.11
CA THR A 157 -11.76 12.58 -10.70
C THR A 157 -12.96 12.01 -9.95
N GLU A 158 -14.13 12.60 -10.11
CA GLU A 158 -15.39 12.15 -9.49
C GLU A 158 -15.71 10.71 -9.92
N LEU A 159 -15.79 10.46 -11.23
CA LEU A 159 -16.09 9.12 -11.77
C LEU A 159 -15.05 8.07 -11.36
N THR A 160 -13.78 8.42 -11.35
CA THR A 160 -12.71 7.48 -10.93
C THR A 160 -12.81 7.18 -9.44
N THR A 161 -13.13 8.19 -8.63
CA THR A 161 -13.31 8.03 -7.18
C THR A 161 -14.50 7.14 -6.86
N GLU A 162 -15.66 7.38 -7.50
CA GLU A 162 -16.86 6.56 -7.34
C GLU A 162 -16.60 5.11 -7.75
N LEU A 163 -16.07 4.91 -8.96
CA LEU A 163 -15.77 3.57 -9.47
C LEU A 163 -14.74 2.83 -8.59
N THR A 164 -13.72 3.52 -8.11
CA THR A 164 -12.72 2.92 -7.20
C THR A 164 -13.36 2.55 -5.86
N ALA A 165 -14.26 3.36 -5.34
CA ALA A 165 -14.99 3.06 -4.11
C ALA A 165 -15.90 1.83 -4.29
N GLU A 166 -16.66 1.74 -5.40
CA GLU A 166 -17.49 0.59 -5.73
C GLU A 166 -16.68 -0.70 -5.86
N LEU A 167 -15.60 -0.67 -6.65
CA LEU A 167 -14.71 -1.83 -6.83
C LEU A 167 -14.06 -2.27 -5.50
N THR A 168 -13.70 -1.32 -4.64
CA THR A 168 -13.14 -1.62 -3.30
C THR A 168 -14.19 -2.23 -2.39
N ALA A 169 -15.43 -1.75 -2.43
CA ALA A 169 -16.54 -2.33 -1.68
C ALA A 169 -16.84 -3.75 -2.17
N GLU A 170 -16.88 -3.97 -3.50
CA GLU A 170 -17.05 -5.29 -4.09
C GLU A 170 -15.91 -6.24 -3.68
N LEU A 171 -14.65 -5.82 -3.78
CA LEU A 171 -13.51 -6.62 -3.34
C LEU A 171 -13.62 -7.02 -1.87
N THR A 172 -14.06 -6.10 -1.02
CA THR A 172 -14.30 -6.37 0.40
C THR A 172 -15.41 -7.40 0.61
N ALA A 173 -16.51 -7.28 -0.13
CA ALA A 173 -17.61 -8.24 -0.10
C ALA A 173 -17.15 -9.61 -0.61
N ARG A 174 -16.39 -9.67 -1.71
CA ARG A 174 -15.83 -10.92 -2.26
C ARG A 174 -14.88 -11.61 -1.29
N LYS A 175 -14.02 -10.85 -0.60
CA LYS A 175 -13.14 -11.42 0.45
C LYS A 175 -13.93 -12.02 1.61
N LYS A 176 -15.02 -11.38 2.05
CA LYS A 176 -15.92 -11.94 3.08
C LYS A 176 -16.62 -13.20 2.59
N GLN A 177 -17.14 -13.16 1.36
CA GLN A 177 -17.78 -14.32 0.72
C GLN A 177 -16.79 -15.50 0.58
N TYR A 178 -15.56 -15.21 0.14
CA TYR A 178 -14.50 -16.21 0.05
C TYR A 178 -14.20 -16.83 1.42
N ALA A 179 -14.02 -16.01 2.47
CA ALA A 179 -13.77 -16.54 3.82
C ALA A 179 -14.90 -17.47 4.29
N TYR A 180 -16.15 -17.08 4.07
CA TYR A 180 -17.31 -17.91 4.40
C TYR A 180 -17.30 -19.25 3.64
N TYR A 181 -17.11 -19.25 2.30
CA TYR A 181 -17.11 -20.48 1.51
C TYR A 181 -15.87 -21.33 1.79
N ARG A 182 -14.70 -20.74 2.01
CA ARG A 182 -13.50 -21.45 2.46
C ARG A 182 -13.80 -22.23 3.74
N ASP A 183 -14.35 -21.55 4.74
CA ASP A 183 -14.64 -22.19 6.02
C ASP A 183 -15.70 -23.29 5.89
N LYS A 184 -16.75 -23.03 5.09
CA LYS A 184 -17.78 -24.04 4.80
C LYS A 184 -17.22 -25.26 4.07
N LEU A 185 -16.38 -25.07 3.06
CA LEU A 185 -15.74 -26.17 2.30
C LEU A 185 -14.74 -26.96 3.14
N LEU A 186 -14.13 -26.31 4.13
CA LEU A 186 -13.13 -26.92 5.01
C LEU A 186 -13.70 -27.33 6.37
N THR A 187 -15.02 -27.25 6.54
CA THR A 187 -15.73 -27.83 7.69
C THR A 187 -16.07 -29.29 7.38
N PHE A 188 -15.55 -30.20 8.18
CA PHE A 188 -15.77 -31.63 8.01
C PHE A 188 -16.67 -32.16 9.14
N GLU A 189 -17.85 -32.61 8.78
CA GLU A 189 -18.77 -33.32 9.66
C GLU A 189 -18.52 -34.83 9.54
N ASN A 190 -18.45 -35.56 10.64
CA ASN A 190 -18.59 -37.00 10.89
C ASN A 190 -17.78 -38.04 10.07
N PHE A 191 -17.13 -37.74 8.94
CA PHE A 191 -16.47 -38.75 8.11
C PHE A 191 -14.98 -38.48 7.83
N THR A 192 -14.40 -37.42 8.43
CA THR A 192 -12.99 -37.09 8.24
C THR A 192 -12.21 -37.43 9.50
N GLU A 193 -11.08 -38.11 9.32
CA GLU A 193 -10.16 -38.40 10.41
C GLU A 193 -9.49 -37.08 10.88
N TRP A 194 -9.49 -36.85 12.18
CA TRP A 194 -8.80 -35.76 12.82
C TRP A 194 -7.53 -36.29 13.48
N ARG A 195 -6.37 -35.79 13.03
CA ARG A 195 -5.04 -36.12 13.56
C ARG A 195 -4.39 -34.93 14.21
N THR A 196 -3.39 -35.15 15.07
CA THR A 196 -2.54 -34.06 15.51
C THR A 196 -1.66 -33.59 14.36
N LEU A 197 -1.26 -32.32 14.37
CA LEU A 197 -0.36 -31.81 13.33
C LEU A 197 0.96 -32.62 13.32
N ASP A 198 1.45 -33.02 14.50
CA ASP A 198 2.66 -33.84 14.64
C ASP A 198 2.57 -35.18 13.91
N ASP A 199 1.41 -35.82 13.88
CA ASP A 199 1.21 -37.11 13.18
C ASP A 199 1.34 -36.98 11.65
N VAL A 200 1.11 -35.79 11.10
CA VAL A 200 0.98 -35.58 9.64
C VAL A 200 2.10 -34.70 9.06
N ILE A 201 3.08 -34.34 9.88
CA ILE A 201 4.26 -33.58 9.45
C ILE A 201 5.54 -34.38 9.63
N VAL A 202 6.57 -34.03 8.86
CA VAL A 202 7.94 -34.52 9.02
C VAL A 202 8.64 -33.77 10.13
N SER A 203 8.48 -32.44 10.14
CA SER A 203 9.12 -31.57 11.13
C SER A 203 8.36 -30.25 11.29
N LEU A 204 8.60 -29.63 12.45
CA LEU A 204 8.22 -28.26 12.76
C LEU A 204 9.45 -27.55 13.30
N ASN A 205 9.94 -26.55 12.58
CA ASN A 205 11.13 -25.75 12.89
C ASN A 205 10.79 -24.26 12.95
N THR A 206 11.79 -23.40 13.24
CA THR A 206 11.66 -21.94 13.22
C THR A 206 12.96 -21.32 12.74
N GLY A 207 12.92 -20.06 12.31
CA GLY A 207 14.12 -19.29 11.94
C GLY A 207 15.02 -18.90 13.13
N LEU A 208 16.04 -18.09 12.86
CA LEU A 208 16.95 -17.56 13.86
C LEU A 208 16.68 -16.08 14.18
N ASN A 209 17.00 -15.68 15.41
CA ASN A 209 16.97 -14.28 15.83
C ASN A 209 18.31 -13.60 15.45
N PRO A 210 18.29 -12.50 14.68
CA PRO A 210 19.53 -11.85 14.25
C PRO A 210 20.35 -11.30 15.41
N ARG A 211 19.70 -10.75 16.44
CA ARG A 211 20.38 -10.06 17.56
C ARG A 211 21.45 -10.88 18.27
N GLN A 212 21.37 -12.21 18.20
CA GLN A 212 22.29 -13.11 18.89
C GLN A 212 23.36 -13.71 17.96
N PHE A 213 23.11 -13.76 16.65
CA PHE A 213 23.89 -14.59 15.73
C PHE A 213 24.53 -13.81 14.58
N PHE A 214 23.91 -12.72 14.10
CA PHE A 214 24.39 -11.95 12.95
C PHE A 214 23.80 -10.53 12.93
N LYS A 215 24.33 -9.68 12.03
CA LYS A 215 23.81 -8.32 11.79
C LYS A 215 22.95 -8.30 10.54
N LEU A 216 21.88 -7.50 10.56
CA LEU A 216 21.06 -7.21 9.38
C LEU A 216 21.65 -6.02 8.61
N ASN A 217 21.48 -6.04 7.29
CA ASN A 217 21.78 -4.93 6.39
C ASN A 217 23.24 -4.47 6.48
N SER A 218 24.20 -5.40 6.69
CA SER A 218 25.62 -5.13 6.55
C SER A 218 26.00 -4.92 5.09
N ASP A 219 27.16 -4.31 4.82
CA ASP A 219 27.60 -3.96 3.46
C ASP A 219 27.74 -5.18 2.54
N ASP A 220 28.01 -6.36 3.10
CA ASP A 220 28.12 -7.65 2.42
C ASP A 220 26.77 -8.43 2.36
N ALA A 221 25.68 -7.88 2.90
CA ALA A 221 24.40 -8.54 2.97
C ALA A 221 23.63 -8.45 1.64
N HIS A 222 23.38 -9.57 0.99
CA HIS A 222 22.65 -9.65 -0.29
C HIS A 222 21.49 -10.66 -0.30
N ASN A 223 21.44 -11.57 0.66
CA ASN A 223 20.34 -12.52 0.81
C ASN A 223 19.20 -11.92 1.62
N TYR A 224 17.93 -12.28 1.32
CA TYR A 224 16.78 -11.72 2.03
C TYR A 224 16.53 -12.41 3.38
N TYR A 225 16.17 -11.61 4.37
CA TYR A 225 15.75 -12.06 5.69
C TYR A 225 14.27 -11.80 5.88
N VAL A 226 13.48 -12.83 5.63
CA VAL A 226 12.02 -12.78 5.58
C VAL A 226 11.41 -12.70 6.99
N THR A 227 10.56 -11.71 7.19
CA THR A 227 9.76 -11.51 8.38
C THR A 227 8.27 -11.69 8.03
N ILE A 228 7.38 -11.44 8.98
CA ILE A 228 5.93 -11.51 8.72
C ILE A 228 5.47 -10.52 7.64
N ARG A 229 6.20 -9.41 7.42
CA ARG A 229 5.86 -8.40 6.40
C ARG A 229 5.89 -8.96 4.99
N GLU A 230 6.77 -9.93 4.74
CA GLU A 230 6.97 -10.57 3.46
C GLU A 230 6.01 -11.75 3.23
N ILE A 231 5.26 -12.20 4.26
CA ILE A 231 4.21 -13.21 4.12
C ILE A 231 2.93 -12.50 3.64
N GLN A 232 2.63 -12.61 2.36
CA GLN A 232 1.49 -11.93 1.75
C GLN A 232 0.71 -12.89 0.83
N ASN A 233 -0.61 -12.91 0.98
CA ASN A 233 -1.52 -13.67 0.11
C ASN A 233 -1.12 -15.15 -0.11
N GLY A 234 -0.54 -15.80 0.90
CA GLY A 234 -0.13 -17.21 0.81
C GLY A 234 1.21 -17.46 0.12
N THR A 235 1.96 -16.42 -0.18
CA THR A 235 3.28 -16.45 -0.82
C THR A 235 4.28 -15.59 -0.06
N ILE A 236 5.55 -15.63 -0.48
CA ILE A 236 6.61 -14.75 0.02
C ILE A 236 6.86 -13.66 -1.01
N VAL A 237 6.72 -12.41 -0.60
CA VAL A 237 6.95 -11.22 -1.44
C VAL A 237 8.08 -10.39 -0.85
N VAL A 238 9.26 -10.45 -1.46
CA VAL A 238 10.42 -9.65 -1.09
C VAL A 238 10.46 -8.32 -1.86
N SER A 239 11.04 -7.31 -1.28
CA SER A 239 11.19 -5.98 -1.88
C SER A 239 12.52 -5.33 -1.46
N ASP A 240 12.81 -4.14 -1.97
CA ASP A 240 13.97 -3.35 -1.54
C ASP A 240 13.95 -2.97 -0.05
N LYS A 241 12.79 -3.06 0.59
CA LYS A 241 12.61 -2.81 2.03
C LYS A 241 12.79 -4.06 2.89
N THR A 242 12.94 -5.23 2.28
CA THR A 242 13.18 -6.49 2.99
C THR A 242 14.60 -6.47 3.56
N ASP A 243 14.73 -6.78 4.84
CA ASP A 243 16.03 -6.87 5.51
C ASP A 243 16.93 -7.90 4.82
N ARG A 244 18.24 -7.69 4.87
CA ARG A 244 19.22 -8.56 4.21
C ARG A 244 20.24 -9.13 5.20
N ILE A 245 20.76 -10.30 4.84
CA ILE A 245 21.80 -11.05 5.56
C ILE A 245 22.90 -11.49 4.60
N ASN A 246 24.11 -11.71 5.11
CA ASN A 246 25.22 -12.25 4.33
C ASN A 246 25.17 -13.79 4.24
N ASP A 247 26.10 -14.39 3.51
CA ASP A 247 26.14 -15.84 3.28
C ASP A 247 26.36 -16.66 4.53
N ASP A 248 27.16 -16.15 5.49
CA ASP A 248 27.40 -16.84 6.75
C ASP A 248 26.12 -16.90 7.58
N ALA A 249 25.40 -15.80 7.67
CA ALA A 249 24.09 -15.73 8.32
C ALA A 249 23.05 -16.61 7.62
N LEU A 250 23.03 -16.65 6.29
CA LEU A 250 22.14 -17.53 5.53
C LEU A 250 22.42 -19.01 5.84
N ARG A 251 23.70 -19.42 5.90
CA ARG A 251 24.09 -20.79 6.29
C ARG A 251 23.61 -21.15 7.70
N LEU A 252 23.78 -20.23 8.68
CA LEU A 252 23.28 -20.44 10.04
C LEU A 252 21.75 -20.60 10.08
N CYS A 253 21.03 -19.76 9.33
CA CYS A 253 19.57 -19.86 9.22
C CYS A 253 19.16 -21.19 8.57
N ASN A 254 19.83 -21.61 7.50
CA ASN A 254 19.54 -22.88 6.80
C ASN A 254 19.71 -24.10 7.72
N ASN A 255 20.73 -24.12 8.56
CA ASN A 255 20.93 -25.19 9.54
C ASN A 255 19.79 -25.27 10.57
N ARG A 256 19.10 -24.18 10.82
CA ARG A 256 18.01 -24.12 11.78
C ARG A 256 16.64 -24.42 11.17
N SER A 257 16.32 -23.79 10.05
CA SER A 257 15.00 -23.83 9.42
C SER A 257 14.90 -24.95 8.39
N ASN A 258 15.99 -25.22 7.64
CA ASN A 258 16.05 -26.22 6.56
C ASN A 258 14.85 -26.08 5.59
N LEU A 259 14.71 -24.89 4.98
CA LEU A 259 13.60 -24.58 4.08
C LEU A 259 13.65 -25.40 2.79
N GLU A 260 12.51 -25.90 2.35
CA GLU A 260 12.34 -26.64 1.09
C GLU A 260 11.06 -26.19 0.37
N VAL A 261 10.97 -26.51 -0.92
CA VAL A 261 9.73 -26.34 -1.68
C VAL A 261 8.62 -27.19 -1.07
N ASP A 262 7.42 -26.66 -1.03
CA ASP A 262 6.22 -27.19 -0.38
C ASP A 262 6.22 -27.10 1.16
N ASP A 263 7.21 -26.49 1.79
CA ASP A 263 7.09 -26.16 3.20
C ASP A 263 6.00 -25.11 3.42
N VAL A 264 5.26 -25.24 4.52
CA VAL A 264 4.25 -24.25 4.94
C VAL A 264 4.84 -23.37 6.01
N LEU A 265 4.90 -22.09 5.74
CA LEU A 265 5.29 -21.06 6.72
C LEU A 265 4.06 -20.63 7.51
N PHE A 266 4.24 -20.44 8.81
CA PHE A 266 3.21 -19.98 9.73
C PHE A 266 3.79 -18.96 10.72
N SER A 267 3.20 -17.79 10.81
CA SER A 267 3.60 -16.81 11.82
C SER A 267 3.10 -17.21 13.21
N GLY A 268 4.04 -17.66 14.04
CA GLY A 268 3.77 -18.14 15.40
C GLY A 268 3.96 -17.08 16.49
N THR A 269 4.50 -15.90 16.16
CA THR A 269 4.83 -14.83 17.13
C THR A 269 4.45 -13.45 16.58
N GLY A 270 3.89 -12.59 17.42
CA GLY A 270 3.44 -11.25 17.06
C GLY A 270 2.07 -11.29 16.37
N THR A 271 2.01 -11.02 15.08
CA THR A 271 0.80 -11.25 14.27
C THR A 271 0.71 -12.74 13.94
N ILE A 272 -0.07 -13.47 14.74
CA ILE A 272 -0.19 -14.93 14.64
C ILE A 272 -1.20 -15.32 13.56
N GLY A 273 -0.84 -16.33 12.74
CA GLY A 273 -1.77 -16.98 11.81
C GLY A 273 -1.61 -16.59 10.34
N GLU A 274 -0.61 -15.77 10.00
CA GLU A 274 -0.24 -15.56 8.61
C GLU A 274 0.47 -16.80 8.07
N THR A 275 0.15 -17.20 6.84
CA THR A 275 0.65 -18.43 6.24
C THR A 275 1.08 -18.23 4.80
N ALA A 276 2.10 -18.97 4.37
CA ALA A 276 2.53 -19.07 2.98
C ALA A 276 3.01 -20.48 2.67
N VAL A 277 3.04 -20.85 1.38
CA VAL A 277 3.69 -22.07 0.89
C VAL A 277 4.90 -21.67 0.07
N ILE A 278 6.04 -22.32 0.29
CA ILE A 278 7.26 -22.11 -0.50
C ILE A 278 7.05 -22.78 -1.86
N SER A 279 6.92 -21.96 -2.91
CA SER A 279 6.67 -22.42 -4.29
C SER A 279 7.94 -22.64 -5.10
N GLU A 280 9.04 -21.96 -4.73
CA GLU A 280 10.32 -22.00 -5.42
C GLU A 280 11.46 -22.30 -4.45
N PRO A 281 12.59 -22.88 -4.93
CA PRO A 281 13.71 -23.17 -4.06
C PRO A 281 14.22 -21.92 -3.31
N PRO A 282 14.33 -21.96 -1.97
CA PRO A 282 14.73 -20.81 -1.17
C PRO A 282 16.27 -20.63 -1.17
N THR A 283 16.85 -20.26 -2.31
CA THR A 283 18.30 -20.23 -2.54
C THR A 283 18.99 -19.03 -1.91
N ASN A 284 18.31 -17.89 -1.84
CA ASN A 284 18.87 -16.59 -1.42
C ASN A 284 18.05 -15.89 -0.33
N TRP A 285 17.31 -16.66 0.48
CA TRP A 285 16.53 -16.11 1.57
C TRP A 285 16.28 -17.11 2.69
N ASN A 286 16.01 -16.61 3.87
CA ASN A 286 15.58 -17.40 5.01
C ASN A 286 14.67 -16.56 5.94
N ILE A 287 14.11 -17.18 6.97
CA ILE A 287 13.07 -16.64 7.83
C ILE A 287 13.56 -16.22 9.22
N LYS A 288 12.86 -15.27 9.81
CA LYS A 288 13.05 -14.82 11.19
C LYS A 288 12.51 -15.85 12.19
N GLU A 289 13.11 -15.86 13.40
CA GLU A 289 12.55 -16.53 14.57
C GLU A 289 11.11 -16.07 14.82
N GLY A 290 10.23 -17.04 15.14
CA GLY A 290 8.79 -16.79 15.30
C GLY A 290 7.97 -17.04 14.05
N ILE A 291 8.59 -17.25 12.89
CA ILE A 291 7.97 -17.90 11.74
C ILE A 291 8.30 -19.39 11.85
N TYR A 292 7.28 -20.21 11.84
CA TYR A 292 7.39 -21.66 11.88
C TYR A 292 7.44 -22.23 10.46
N VAL A 293 8.27 -23.24 10.27
CA VAL A 293 8.36 -24.07 9.07
C VAL A 293 7.71 -25.39 9.38
N ILE A 294 6.65 -25.70 8.69
CA ILE A 294 5.91 -26.94 8.81
C ILE A 294 6.20 -27.76 7.56
N LYS A 295 6.84 -28.92 7.69
CA LYS A 295 7.07 -29.85 6.57
C LYS A 295 5.99 -30.93 6.56
N PRO A 296 4.99 -30.85 5.66
CA PRO A 296 3.95 -31.88 5.58
C PRO A 296 4.50 -33.23 5.11
N ARG A 297 3.94 -34.33 5.60
CA ARG A 297 4.11 -35.65 4.96
C ARG A 297 3.29 -35.67 3.67
N LYS A 298 3.96 -35.52 2.52
CA LYS A 298 3.33 -35.34 1.21
C LYS A 298 2.40 -36.46 0.78
N GLU A 299 2.61 -37.67 1.31
CA GLU A 299 1.76 -38.85 1.14
C GLU A 299 0.44 -38.76 1.92
N VAL A 300 0.31 -37.83 2.87
CA VAL A 300 -0.86 -37.72 3.74
C VAL A 300 -1.47 -36.29 3.66
N LEU A 301 -0.63 -35.27 3.56
CA LEU A 301 -1.04 -33.88 3.72
C LEU A 301 -0.49 -33.00 2.60
N HIS A 302 -1.38 -32.35 1.84
CA HIS A 302 -1.03 -31.41 0.80
C HIS A 302 -0.72 -30.04 1.41
N SER A 303 0.40 -29.40 1.04
CA SER A 303 0.89 -28.16 1.64
C SER A 303 -0.12 -26.99 1.56
N ARG A 304 -0.68 -26.72 0.37
CA ARG A 304 -1.68 -25.65 0.21
C ARG A 304 -2.98 -25.95 0.95
N TYR A 305 -3.37 -27.25 1.05
CA TYR A 305 -4.49 -27.65 1.88
C TYR A 305 -4.23 -27.29 3.35
N LEU A 306 -3.04 -27.65 3.89
CA LEU A 306 -2.64 -27.27 5.25
C LEU A 306 -2.67 -25.75 5.43
N MET A 307 -2.15 -24.99 4.48
CA MET A 307 -2.21 -23.52 4.50
C MET A 307 -3.66 -23.02 4.63
N TYR A 308 -4.59 -23.56 3.84
CA TYR A 308 -5.99 -23.12 3.86
C TYR A 308 -6.71 -23.49 5.15
N ILE A 309 -6.52 -24.72 5.68
CA ILE A 309 -7.17 -25.10 6.94
C ILE A 309 -6.67 -24.27 8.13
N LEU A 310 -5.37 -23.92 8.17
CA LEU A 310 -4.83 -23.06 9.22
C LEU A 310 -5.42 -21.63 9.21
N ARG A 311 -6.01 -21.20 8.08
CA ARG A 311 -6.69 -19.91 7.92
C ARG A 311 -8.17 -19.93 8.29
N THR A 312 -8.77 -21.12 8.50
CA THR A 312 -10.19 -21.24 8.90
C THR A 312 -10.42 -20.64 10.28
N ASP A 313 -11.61 -20.08 10.50
CA ASP A 313 -11.97 -19.48 11.78
C ASP A 313 -11.93 -20.52 12.92
N ALA A 314 -12.30 -21.77 12.63
CA ALA A 314 -12.25 -22.88 13.60
C ALA A 314 -10.81 -23.13 14.10
N LEU A 315 -9.84 -23.28 13.18
CA LEU A 315 -8.45 -23.54 13.56
C LEU A 315 -7.77 -22.28 14.11
N ARG A 316 -8.05 -21.10 13.56
CA ARG A 316 -7.57 -19.85 14.14
C ARG A 316 -8.03 -19.69 15.59
N SER A 317 -9.30 -19.94 15.87
CA SER A 317 -9.84 -19.92 17.25
C SER A 317 -9.16 -20.94 18.15
N ALA A 318 -8.90 -22.16 17.66
CA ALA A 318 -8.17 -23.19 18.40
C ALA A 318 -6.72 -22.76 18.70
N ILE A 319 -6.04 -22.15 17.73
CA ILE A 319 -4.69 -21.60 17.86
C ILE A 319 -4.68 -20.47 18.91
N PHE A 320 -5.59 -19.49 18.78
CA PHE A 320 -5.63 -18.35 19.70
C PHE A 320 -5.91 -18.73 21.15
N LYS A 321 -6.65 -19.81 21.41
CA LYS A 321 -6.84 -20.37 22.76
C LYS A 321 -5.53 -20.88 23.39
N LYS A 322 -4.54 -21.21 22.58
CA LYS A 322 -3.24 -21.76 23.00
C LYS A 322 -2.12 -20.72 23.00
N VAL A 323 -2.43 -19.48 22.60
CA VAL A 323 -1.48 -18.37 22.57
C VAL A 323 -1.13 -17.97 24.00
N ALA A 324 0.18 -17.83 24.27
CA ALA A 324 0.74 -17.39 25.53
C ALA A 324 1.62 -16.13 25.33
N GLY A 325 1.98 -15.46 26.43
CA GLY A 325 2.88 -14.30 26.43
C GLY A 325 2.19 -13.01 26.85
N GLY A 326 2.99 -12.05 27.30
CA GLY A 326 2.56 -10.71 27.74
C GLY A 326 2.55 -9.71 26.58
N THR A 327 3.62 -8.89 26.48
CA THR A 327 3.75 -7.84 25.45
C THR A 327 3.86 -8.41 24.04
N VAL A 328 4.55 -9.55 23.86
CA VAL A 328 4.63 -10.27 22.59
C VAL A 328 3.92 -11.61 22.73
N LYS A 329 2.82 -11.76 22.00
CA LYS A 329 2.04 -13.00 21.99
C LYS A 329 2.70 -14.03 21.08
N SER A 330 2.70 -15.30 21.49
CA SER A 330 3.18 -16.41 20.67
C SER A 330 2.40 -17.70 20.95
N ILE A 331 2.32 -18.59 19.95
CA ILE A 331 1.89 -19.96 20.17
C ILE A 331 3.12 -20.85 20.37
N PRO A 332 3.27 -21.57 21.49
CA PRO A 332 4.39 -22.51 21.67
C PRO A 332 4.39 -23.60 20.58
N MET A 333 5.59 -24.00 20.11
CA MET A 333 5.71 -25.05 19.09
C MET A 333 5.08 -26.39 19.52
N ALA A 334 5.18 -26.72 20.83
CA ALA A 334 4.51 -27.91 21.39
C ALA A 334 2.99 -27.86 21.22
N GLU A 335 2.39 -26.69 21.45
CA GLU A 335 0.96 -26.50 21.28
C GLU A 335 0.55 -26.52 19.79
N MET A 336 1.44 -26.01 18.91
CA MET A 336 1.22 -26.12 17.46
C MET A 336 1.27 -27.59 16.99
N ARG A 337 2.18 -28.41 17.51
CA ARG A 337 2.26 -29.86 17.24
C ARG A 337 0.97 -30.60 17.64
N ASN A 338 0.40 -30.22 18.79
CA ASN A 338 -0.82 -30.80 19.33
C ASN A 338 -2.11 -30.26 18.69
N LEU A 339 -2.01 -29.35 17.70
CA LEU A 339 -3.18 -28.85 16.98
C LEU A 339 -3.85 -29.97 16.20
N ARG A 340 -5.14 -30.20 16.40
CA ARG A 340 -5.90 -31.19 15.64
C ARG A 340 -6.32 -30.60 14.30
N VAL A 341 -6.02 -31.32 13.23
CA VAL A 341 -6.34 -30.93 11.86
C VAL A 341 -7.13 -32.04 11.17
N PRO A 342 -8.11 -31.71 10.31
CA PRO A 342 -8.85 -32.68 9.52
C PRO A 342 -7.97 -33.18 8.35
N VAL A 343 -7.96 -34.48 8.12
CA VAL A 343 -7.11 -35.14 7.12
C VAL A 343 -7.96 -35.99 6.18
N PRO A 344 -8.70 -35.42 5.23
CA PRO A 344 -9.40 -36.14 4.20
C PRO A 344 -8.40 -36.76 3.21
N SER A 345 -8.86 -37.66 2.32
CA SER A 345 -7.98 -38.26 1.30
C SER A 345 -7.28 -37.18 0.45
N LEU A 346 -6.06 -37.46 -0.01
CA LEU A 346 -5.30 -36.52 -0.86
C LEU A 346 -6.06 -36.06 -2.11
N LYS A 347 -6.92 -36.92 -2.67
CA LYS A 347 -7.79 -36.60 -3.81
C LYS A 347 -8.77 -35.47 -3.44
N ILE A 348 -9.36 -35.54 -2.25
CA ILE A 348 -10.26 -34.45 -1.74
C ILE A 348 -9.46 -33.20 -1.45
N GLN A 349 -8.30 -33.33 -0.79
CA GLN A 349 -7.43 -32.17 -0.49
C GLN A 349 -7.05 -31.41 -1.77
N LYS A 350 -6.60 -32.09 -2.82
CA LYS A 350 -6.24 -31.48 -4.11
C LYS A 350 -7.42 -30.76 -4.75
N ARG A 351 -8.61 -31.38 -4.76
CA ARG A 351 -9.81 -30.76 -5.32
C ARG A 351 -10.22 -29.48 -4.55
N LEU A 352 -10.12 -29.52 -3.22
CA LEU A 352 -10.38 -28.33 -2.39
C LEU A 352 -9.38 -27.22 -2.68
N VAL A 353 -8.10 -27.56 -2.83
CA VAL A 353 -7.05 -26.61 -3.19
C VAL A 353 -7.34 -25.95 -4.54
N GLU A 354 -7.66 -26.72 -5.58
CA GLU A 354 -7.99 -26.20 -6.91
C GLU A 354 -9.13 -25.18 -6.86
N VAL A 355 -10.19 -25.46 -6.10
CA VAL A 355 -11.31 -24.53 -5.94
C VAL A 355 -10.90 -23.27 -5.19
N LEU A 356 -10.16 -23.43 -4.07
CA LEU A 356 -9.76 -22.32 -3.23
C LEU A 356 -8.70 -21.43 -3.91
N ASP A 357 -7.78 -22.02 -4.69
CA ASP A 357 -6.77 -21.28 -5.47
C ASP A 357 -7.43 -20.38 -6.51
N ASN A 358 -8.47 -20.86 -7.21
CA ASN A 358 -9.20 -20.05 -8.16
C ASN A 358 -9.91 -18.86 -7.50
N PHE A 359 -10.51 -19.06 -6.33
CA PHE A 359 -11.14 -17.97 -5.57
C PHE A 359 -10.12 -16.99 -5.02
N ASP A 360 -9.00 -17.49 -4.52
CA ASP A 360 -7.93 -16.66 -3.97
C ASP A 360 -7.33 -15.75 -5.05
N ALA A 361 -7.08 -16.28 -6.24
CA ALA A 361 -6.59 -15.52 -7.39
C ALA A 361 -7.51 -14.34 -7.74
N ILE A 362 -8.83 -14.53 -7.78
CA ILE A 362 -9.80 -13.47 -8.08
C ILE A 362 -9.74 -12.33 -7.04
N CYS A 363 -9.45 -12.66 -5.78
CA CYS A 363 -9.47 -11.70 -4.67
C CYS A 363 -8.12 -11.04 -4.39
N THR A 364 -7.00 -11.64 -4.83
CA THR A 364 -5.65 -11.25 -4.38
C THR A 364 -4.66 -10.97 -5.50
N ASP A 365 -4.89 -11.49 -6.71
CA ASP A 365 -3.97 -11.27 -7.82
C ASP A 365 -4.03 -9.82 -8.30
N LEU A 366 -2.87 -9.16 -8.25
CA LEU A 366 -2.70 -7.77 -8.72
C LEU A 366 -2.70 -7.65 -10.26
N ASN A 367 -2.62 -8.77 -10.97
CA ASN A 367 -2.63 -8.80 -12.44
C ASN A 367 -3.98 -9.24 -13.02
N ILE A 368 -4.86 -9.81 -12.19
CA ILE A 368 -6.16 -10.34 -12.61
C ILE A 368 -7.24 -9.91 -11.59
N GLY A 369 -8.47 -9.70 -12.08
CA GLY A 369 -9.62 -9.43 -11.22
C GLY A 369 -9.70 -8.00 -10.69
N LEU A 370 -10.42 -7.82 -9.58
CA LEU A 370 -10.74 -6.49 -9.03
C LEU A 370 -9.53 -5.65 -8.63
N PRO A 371 -8.46 -6.19 -7.99
CA PRO A 371 -7.28 -5.39 -7.68
C PRO A 371 -6.57 -4.85 -8.93
N ALA A 372 -6.48 -5.66 -9.99
CA ALA A 372 -5.92 -5.24 -11.27
C ALA A 372 -6.72 -4.12 -11.92
N GLU A 373 -8.05 -4.22 -11.87
CA GLU A 373 -8.93 -3.20 -12.44
C GLU A 373 -8.82 -1.87 -11.68
N ILE A 374 -8.80 -1.88 -10.36
CA ILE A 374 -8.57 -0.68 -9.54
C ILE A 374 -7.26 0.01 -9.95
N GLY A 375 -6.17 -0.74 -10.04
CA GLY A 375 -4.88 -0.20 -10.47
C GLY A 375 -4.88 0.31 -11.92
N ALA A 376 -5.58 -0.36 -12.82
CA ALA A 376 -5.69 0.07 -14.22
C ALA A 376 -6.48 1.38 -14.37
N ARG A 377 -7.57 1.57 -13.60
CA ARG A 377 -8.36 2.82 -13.61
C ARG A 377 -7.56 4.00 -13.09
N GLN A 378 -6.78 3.80 -12.03
CA GLN A 378 -5.89 4.84 -11.52
C GLN A 378 -4.85 5.28 -12.55
N LYS A 379 -4.17 4.32 -13.19
CA LYS A 379 -3.19 4.60 -14.25
C LYS A 379 -3.83 5.27 -15.47
N GLN A 380 -5.04 4.87 -15.82
CA GLN A 380 -5.80 5.48 -16.91
C GLN A 380 -6.12 6.94 -16.63
N TYR A 381 -6.55 7.25 -15.41
CA TYR A 381 -6.77 8.63 -14.98
C TYR A 381 -5.49 9.47 -15.07
N GLU A 382 -4.38 8.97 -14.52
CA GLU A 382 -3.09 9.67 -14.54
C GLU A 382 -2.63 9.96 -15.98
N TYR A 383 -2.75 8.96 -16.87
CA TYR A 383 -2.39 9.14 -18.28
C TYR A 383 -3.22 10.24 -18.97
N TYR A 384 -4.55 10.24 -18.80
CA TYR A 384 -5.40 11.25 -19.42
C TYR A 384 -5.20 12.64 -18.80
N ARG A 385 -5.01 12.73 -17.48
CA ARG A 385 -4.65 13.97 -16.81
C ARG A 385 -3.38 14.57 -17.40
N ASP A 386 -2.32 13.79 -17.47
CA ASP A 386 -1.03 14.26 -17.95
C ASP A 386 -1.10 14.68 -19.43
N LYS A 387 -1.85 13.94 -20.24
CA LYS A 387 -2.09 14.26 -21.66
C LYS A 387 -2.85 15.59 -21.82
N LEU A 388 -3.88 15.84 -21.01
CA LEU A 388 -4.66 17.09 -21.05
C LEU A 388 -3.89 18.33 -20.58
N LEU A 389 -2.83 18.13 -19.78
CA LEU A 389 -2.00 19.19 -19.20
C LEU A 389 -0.66 19.38 -19.95
N THR A 390 -0.42 18.62 -21.02
CA THR A 390 0.75 18.75 -21.87
C THR A 390 0.41 19.55 -23.12
N PHE A 391 1.09 20.66 -23.32
CA PHE A 391 0.87 21.57 -24.44
C PHE A 391 2.13 21.73 -25.28
N ARG A 392 1.94 22.15 -26.52
CA ARG A 392 3.05 22.66 -27.34
C ARG A 392 3.51 24.00 -26.77
N GLU A 393 4.78 24.12 -26.46
CA GLU A 393 5.39 25.39 -26.01
C GLU A 393 5.58 26.34 -27.18
N ILE A 394 5.37 27.63 -26.94
CA ILE A 394 5.65 28.69 -27.92
C ILE A 394 7.16 28.66 -28.17
N SER A 395 7.58 28.45 -29.44
CA SER A 395 8.96 28.58 -29.82
C SER A 395 9.36 30.06 -29.84
N ASN A 396 10.28 30.45 -28.96
CA ASN A 396 10.88 31.79 -28.94
C ASN A 396 11.74 32.01 -30.20
#